data_ebc97a9b8a782a9ae2ccc2088e024ccc
#
_entry.id   ebc97a9b8a782a9ae2ccc2088e024ccc
#
_cell.length_a   1.000
_cell.length_b   1.000
_cell.length_c   1.000
_cell.angle_alpha   90.00
_cell.angle_beta   90.00
_cell.angle_gamma   90.00
#
_symmetry.space_group_name_H-M   'P 1'
#
loop_
_entity.id
_entity.type
_entity.pdbx_description
1 polymer ?
#
loop_
_entity_poly.entity_id
_entity_poly.type
_entity_poly.pdbx_seq_one_letter_code
_entity_poly.pdbx_strand_id
1 'polypeptide(L)'
;MIPLRDINPSRSRPVVMYLLIAANTLIFLYMASLPTVRELEAFVATYGLTPAVVRGLIPHPGGFAASWTFLTSMFLHGGWVHLLGNMLYLWVFGDNVEDAMGHGRFLLFYIVSGIAGGIAHVLTNPASIVPVSYTHLTLPTNREV
;
A
#
# COMPACT_ATOMS: atom_id res chain seq x y z
N MET A 1 -10.98 22.38 6.94
CA MET A 1 -12.13 21.48 7.15
C MET A 1 -11.90 20.24 6.33
N ILE A 2 -11.85 19.07 6.95
CA ILE A 2 -11.84 17.80 6.24
C ILE A 2 -13.30 17.43 6.00
N PRO A 3 -13.80 17.34 4.76
CA PRO A 3 -15.16 16.93 4.49
C PRO A 3 -15.31 15.44 4.85
N LEU A 4 -15.95 15.14 5.97
CA LEU A 4 -16.21 13.78 6.42
C LEU A 4 -17.44 13.13 5.76
N ARG A 5 -18.15 13.88 4.92
CA ARG A 5 -19.34 13.41 4.20
C ARG A 5 -19.48 14.16 2.89
N ASP A 6 -19.67 13.40 1.82
CA ASP A 6 -20.01 13.99 0.53
C ASP A 6 -21.48 14.41 0.45
N ILE A 7 -21.73 15.51 -0.28
CA ILE A 7 -23.06 16.08 -0.51
C ILE A 7 -23.74 15.38 -1.71
N ASN A 8 -22.97 14.59 -2.48
CA ASN A 8 -23.47 13.94 -3.70
C ASN A 8 -23.75 12.45 -3.40
N PRO A 9 -25.02 12.02 -3.27
CA PRO A 9 -25.32 10.61 -2.99
C PRO A 9 -24.88 9.74 -4.17
N SER A 10 -23.99 8.78 -3.92
CA SER A 10 -23.59 7.78 -4.91
C SER A 10 -24.81 6.97 -5.37
N ARG A 11 -24.90 6.72 -6.68
CA ARG A 11 -26.00 5.96 -7.30
C ARG A 11 -25.83 4.45 -7.17
N SER A 12 -24.58 4.00 -7.00
CA SER A 12 -24.22 2.60 -6.85
C SER A 12 -23.54 2.33 -5.49
N ARG A 13 -23.59 1.07 -5.03
CA ARG A 13 -22.86 0.68 -3.81
C ARG A 13 -21.37 0.57 -4.14
N PRO A 14 -20.46 1.23 -3.40
CA PRO A 14 -19.03 1.22 -3.68
C PRO A 14 -18.35 -0.09 -3.18
N VAL A 15 -18.66 -1.19 -3.86
CA VAL A 15 -18.23 -2.53 -3.45
C VAL A 15 -16.71 -2.69 -3.51
N VAL A 16 -16.08 -2.19 -4.56
CA VAL A 16 -14.62 -2.30 -4.74
C VAL A 16 -13.90 -1.47 -3.69
N MET A 17 -14.38 -0.26 -3.40
CA MET A 17 -13.85 0.57 -2.32
C MET A 17 -13.87 -0.18 -0.98
N TYR A 18 -14.98 -0.81 -0.60
CA TYR A 18 -15.06 -1.58 0.64
C TYR A 18 -14.12 -2.78 0.64
N LEU A 19 -14.00 -3.48 -0.47
CA LEU A 19 -13.07 -4.62 -0.60
C LEU A 19 -11.61 -4.17 -0.48
N LEU A 20 -11.24 -3.03 -1.06
CA LEU A 20 -9.90 -2.46 -0.94
C LEU A 20 -9.60 -2.03 0.50
N ILE A 21 -10.54 -1.37 1.18
CA ILE A 21 -10.39 -1.00 2.60
C ILE A 21 -10.22 -2.26 3.46
N ALA A 22 -11.04 -3.27 3.25
CA ALA A 22 -10.95 -4.53 3.98
C ALA A 22 -9.62 -5.24 3.73
N ALA A 23 -9.17 -5.36 2.48
CA ALA A 23 -7.91 -6.00 2.13
C ALA A 23 -6.70 -5.29 2.77
N ASN A 24 -6.62 -3.96 2.64
CA ASN A 24 -5.54 -3.17 3.25
C ASN A 24 -5.53 -3.31 4.78
N THR A 25 -6.70 -3.22 5.41
CA THR A 25 -6.84 -3.34 6.86
C THR A 25 -6.45 -4.74 7.35
N LEU A 26 -6.91 -5.81 6.69
CA LEU A 26 -6.59 -7.19 7.07
C LEU A 26 -5.11 -7.50 6.93
N ILE A 27 -4.48 -7.06 5.83
CA ILE A 27 -3.03 -7.23 5.63
C ILE A 27 -2.25 -6.47 6.71
N PHE A 28 -2.66 -5.25 7.03
CA PHE A 28 -2.01 -4.48 8.09
C PHE A 28 -2.16 -5.12 9.46
N LEU A 29 -3.35 -5.62 9.80
CA LEU A 29 -3.57 -6.34 11.06
C LEU A 29 -2.73 -7.62 11.13
N TYR A 30 -2.57 -8.34 10.03
CA TYR A 30 -1.67 -9.48 9.95
C TYR A 30 -0.21 -9.04 10.23
N MET A 31 0.27 -7.98 9.57
CA MET A 31 1.61 -7.43 9.80
C MET A 31 1.81 -7.01 11.26
N ALA A 32 0.80 -6.36 11.86
CA ALA A 32 0.84 -5.93 13.26
C ALA A 32 0.80 -7.10 14.26
N SER A 33 0.29 -8.25 13.84
CA SER A 33 0.24 -9.48 14.66
C SER A 33 1.52 -10.30 14.65
N LEU A 34 2.48 -9.97 13.76
CA LEU A 34 3.75 -10.69 13.68
C LEU A 34 4.53 -10.52 15.00
N PRO A 35 4.99 -11.63 15.61
CA PRO A 35 5.49 -11.62 16.98
C PRO A 35 6.84 -10.93 17.14
N THR A 36 7.63 -10.85 16.06
CA THR A 36 8.97 -10.27 16.11
C THR A 36 9.19 -9.23 15.02
N VAL A 37 10.05 -8.24 15.29
CA VAL A 37 10.50 -7.26 14.29
C VAL A 37 11.14 -7.96 13.10
N ARG A 38 11.91 -9.03 13.33
CA ARG A 38 12.57 -9.80 12.28
C ARG A 38 11.57 -10.41 11.29
N GLU A 39 10.45 -10.93 11.78
CA GLU A 39 9.39 -11.50 10.93
C GLU A 39 8.69 -10.41 10.12
N LEU A 40 8.43 -9.26 10.74
CA LEU A 40 7.88 -8.10 10.04
C LEU A 40 8.83 -7.61 8.94
N GLU A 41 10.11 -7.46 9.24
CA GLU A 41 11.12 -7.05 8.25
C GLU A 41 11.24 -8.07 7.11
N ALA A 42 11.24 -9.36 7.41
CA ALA A 42 11.25 -10.42 6.39
C ALA A 42 10.00 -10.38 5.49
N PHE A 43 8.83 -10.15 6.10
CA PHE A 43 7.57 -10.00 5.35
C PHE A 43 7.62 -8.79 4.41
N VAL A 44 8.06 -7.65 4.91
CA VAL A 44 8.15 -6.43 4.10
C VAL A 44 9.28 -6.50 3.06
N ALA A 45 10.40 -7.14 3.35
CA ALA A 45 11.44 -7.39 2.36
C ALA A 45 10.96 -8.30 1.21
N THR A 46 10.05 -9.24 1.52
CA THR A 46 9.48 -10.17 0.53
C THR A 46 8.42 -9.53 -0.33
N TYR A 47 7.48 -8.78 0.26
CA TYR A 47 6.30 -8.26 -0.45
C TYR A 47 6.36 -6.77 -0.74
N GLY A 48 7.28 -6.04 -0.12
CA GLY A 48 7.48 -4.63 -0.34
C GLY A 48 8.28 -4.32 -1.60
N LEU A 49 7.99 -3.19 -2.21
CA LEU A 49 8.72 -2.70 -3.38
C LEU A 49 10.07 -2.12 -2.95
N THR A 50 11.15 -2.84 -3.24
CA THR A 50 12.53 -2.40 -2.98
C THR A 50 13.22 -2.10 -4.30
N PRO A 51 13.61 -0.84 -4.57
CA PRO A 51 14.18 -0.44 -5.86
C PRO A 51 15.40 -1.27 -6.27
N ALA A 52 16.33 -1.52 -5.35
CA ALA A 52 17.53 -2.32 -5.62
C ALA A 52 17.21 -3.77 -6.05
N VAL A 53 16.14 -4.37 -5.48
CA VAL A 53 15.68 -5.72 -5.85
C VAL A 53 15.07 -5.71 -7.24
N VAL A 54 14.18 -4.76 -7.52
CA VAL A 54 13.51 -4.66 -8.83
C VAL A 54 14.51 -4.43 -9.97
N ARG A 55 15.60 -3.71 -9.68
CA ARG A 55 16.68 -3.46 -10.63
C ARG A 55 17.70 -4.60 -10.72
N GLY A 56 17.54 -5.66 -9.95
CA GLY A 56 18.45 -6.79 -9.95
C GLY A 56 19.82 -6.52 -9.31
N LEU A 57 19.95 -5.46 -8.50
CA LEU A 57 21.18 -5.13 -7.78
C LEU A 57 21.41 -6.05 -6.58
N ILE A 58 20.32 -6.53 -5.99
CA ILE A 58 20.34 -7.53 -4.90
C ILE A 58 19.26 -8.59 -5.18
N PRO A 59 19.42 -9.82 -4.71
CA PRO A 59 18.46 -10.89 -4.93
C PRO A 59 17.13 -10.63 -4.20
N HIS A 60 16.04 -11.12 -4.77
CA HIS A 60 14.73 -11.06 -4.13
C HIS A 60 14.59 -12.18 -3.08
N PRO A 61 14.27 -11.86 -1.81
CA PRO A 61 14.24 -12.85 -0.74
C PRO A 61 13.08 -13.87 -0.88
N GLY A 62 12.00 -13.51 -1.56
CA GLY A 62 10.79 -14.36 -1.70
C GLY A 62 10.85 -15.41 -2.81
N GLY A 63 11.91 -15.42 -3.65
CA GLY A 63 12.09 -16.42 -4.71
C GLY A 63 11.12 -16.32 -5.90
N PHE A 64 10.27 -15.30 -5.96
CA PHE A 64 9.39 -14.99 -7.10
C PHE A 64 9.87 -13.73 -7.84
N ALA A 65 9.26 -13.44 -9.01
CA ALA A 65 9.67 -12.29 -9.80
C ALA A 65 9.46 -10.96 -9.04
N ALA A 66 10.50 -10.14 -8.92
CA ALA A 66 10.46 -8.86 -8.19
C ALA A 66 9.40 -7.88 -8.74
N SER A 67 8.97 -8.03 -9.99
CA SER A 67 7.92 -7.24 -10.59
C SER A 67 6.55 -7.36 -9.87
N TRP A 68 6.28 -8.49 -9.20
CA TRP A 68 5.06 -8.64 -8.40
C TRP A 68 5.00 -7.69 -7.20
N THR A 69 6.16 -7.20 -6.74
CA THR A 69 6.21 -6.28 -5.61
C THR A 69 5.59 -4.91 -5.92
N PHE A 70 5.45 -4.54 -7.20
CA PHE A 70 4.65 -3.36 -7.58
C PHE A 70 3.19 -3.47 -7.16
N LEU A 71 2.63 -4.68 -7.24
CA LEU A 71 1.24 -4.94 -6.83
C LEU A 71 1.14 -5.19 -5.32
N THR A 72 1.97 -6.06 -4.77
CA THR A 72 1.89 -6.45 -3.35
C THR A 72 2.18 -5.30 -2.41
N SER A 73 3.12 -4.43 -2.75
CA SER A 73 3.49 -3.26 -1.93
C SER A 73 2.36 -2.24 -1.77
N MET A 74 1.39 -2.22 -2.68
CA MET A 74 0.24 -1.30 -2.59
C MET A 74 -0.61 -1.54 -1.34
N PHE A 75 -0.57 -2.76 -0.79
CA PHE A 75 -1.34 -3.18 0.38
C PHE A 75 -0.54 -3.11 1.69
N LEU A 76 0.75 -2.79 1.62
CA LEU A 76 1.62 -2.70 2.78
C LEU A 76 1.65 -1.28 3.34
N HIS A 77 1.41 -1.15 4.62
CA HIS A 77 1.40 0.13 5.32
C HIS A 77 2.42 0.13 6.46
N GLY A 78 3.23 1.18 6.51
CA GLY A 78 4.31 1.30 7.47
C GLY A 78 3.88 1.65 8.90
N GLY A 79 2.59 1.95 9.15
CA GLY A 79 2.09 2.28 10.47
C GLY A 79 0.63 2.71 10.46
N TRP A 80 0.06 2.86 11.66
CA TRP A 80 -1.36 3.20 11.85
C TRP A 80 -1.76 4.51 11.17
N VAL A 81 -0.94 5.56 11.29
CA VAL A 81 -1.25 6.87 10.70
C VAL A 81 -1.29 6.77 9.18
N HIS A 82 -0.37 5.99 8.58
CA HIS A 82 -0.33 5.77 7.14
C HIS A 82 -1.57 4.99 6.67
N LEU A 83 -1.92 3.89 7.35
CA LEU A 83 -3.11 3.13 7.02
C LEU A 83 -4.38 3.99 7.16
N LEU A 84 -4.57 4.63 8.32
CA LEU A 84 -5.77 5.43 8.58
C LEU A 84 -5.92 6.60 7.61
N GLY A 85 -4.82 7.28 7.26
CA GLY A 85 -4.84 8.35 6.28
C GLY A 85 -5.26 7.85 4.89
N ASN A 86 -4.71 6.74 4.43
CA ASN A 86 -5.07 6.14 3.14
C ASN A 86 -6.51 5.62 3.13
N MET A 87 -6.95 4.96 4.20
CA MET A 87 -8.32 4.43 4.29
C MET A 87 -9.35 5.56 4.39
N LEU A 88 -9.03 6.63 5.12
CA LEU A 88 -9.89 7.82 5.18
C LEU A 88 -10.02 8.47 3.79
N TYR A 89 -8.90 8.63 3.08
CA TYR A 89 -8.93 9.19 1.72
C TYR A 89 -9.76 8.31 0.77
N LEU A 90 -9.56 7.00 0.83
CA LEU A 90 -10.32 6.06 0.02
C LEU A 90 -11.81 6.07 0.39
N TRP A 91 -12.14 6.19 1.67
CA TRP A 91 -13.53 6.31 2.15
C TRP A 91 -14.22 7.58 1.67
N VAL A 92 -13.55 8.73 1.72
CA VAL A 92 -14.16 10.04 1.38
C VAL A 92 -14.31 10.24 -0.12
N PHE A 93 -13.36 9.74 -0.92
CA PHE A 93 -13.32 9.98 -2.36
C PHE A 93 -13.66 8.75 -3.20
N GLY A 94 -13.44 7.55 -2.66
CA GLY A 94 -13.52 6.31 -3.42
C GLY A 94 -14.93 5.99 -3.90
N ASP A 95 -15.95 6.26 -3.11
CA ASP A 95 -17.34 6.02 -3.48
C ASP A 95 -17.77 6.83 -4.71
N ASN A 96 -17.43 8.11 -4.77
CA ASN A 96 -17.72 8.97 -5.91
C ASN A 96 -16.94 8.57 -7.17
N VAL A 97 -15.69 8.23 -7.01
CA VAL A 97 -14.86 7.80 -8.14
C VAL A 97 -15.34 6.45 -8.67
N GLU A 98 -15.69 5.52 -7.78
CA GLU A 98 -16.24 4.22 -8.16
C GLU A 98 -17.61 4.36 -8.84
N ASP A 99 -18.48 5.26 -8.32
CA ASP A 99 -19.79 5.54 -8.92
C ASP A 99 -19.66 6.16 -10.32
N ALA A 100 -18.69 7.06 -10.50
CA ALA A 100 -18.43 7.72 -11.78
C ALA A 100 -17.81 6.81 -12.84
N MET A 101 -16.89 5.91 -12.41
CA MET A 101 -16.13 5.06 -13.33
C MET A 101 -16.72 3.67 -13.51
N GLY A 102 -17.47 3.17 -12.52
CA GLY A 102 -17.90 1.78 -12.38
C GLY A 102 -16.83 0.89 -11.73
N HIS A 103 -17.26 -0.22 -11.14
CA HIS A 103 -16.43 -1.10 -10.30
C HIS A 103 -15.12 -1.57 -10.96
N GLY A 104 -15.21 -2.08 -12.19
CA GLY A 104 -14.04 -2.62 -12.88
C GLY A 104 -13.02 -1.57 -13.26
N ARG A 105 -13.46 -0.40 -13.74
CA ARG A 105 -12.58 0.70 -14.12
C ARG A 105 -11.96 1.35 -12.88
N PHE A 106 -12.69 1.43 -11.79
CA PHE A 106 -12.17 1.94 -10.51
C PHE A 106 -11.05 1.03 -9.98
N LEU A 107 -11.25 -0.29 -9.99
CA LEU A 107 -10.20 -1.23 -9.59
C LEU A 107 -8.96 -1.11 -10.49
N LEU A 108 -9.15 -1.03 -11.80
CA LEU A 108 -8.05 -0.85 -12.75
C LEU A 108 -7.31 0.46 -12.49
N PHE A 109 -8.05 1.55 -12.28
CA PHE A 109 -7.48 2.86 -11.95
C PHE A 109 -6.66 2.81 -10.66
N TYR A 110 -7.16 2.16 -9.62
CA TYR A 110 -6.44 1.97 -8.36
C TYR A 110 -5.10 1.23 -8.58
N ILE A 111 -5.14 0.10 -9.28
CA ILE A 111 -3.94 -0.72 -9.56
C ILE A 111 -2.94 0.06 -10.41
N VAL A 112 -3.37 0.68 -11.51
CA VAL A 112 -2.49 1.43 -12.42
C VAL A 112 -1.85 2.61 -11.68
N SER A 113 -2.61 3.34 -10.86
CA SER A 113 -2.10 4.47 -10.06
C SER A 113 -1.05 4.01 -9.06
N GLY A 114 -1.27 2.88 -8.39
CA GLY A 114 -0.32 2.30 -7.44
C GLY A 114 0.98 1.85 -8.13
N ILE A 115 0.87 1.17 -9.27
CA ILE A 115 2.03 0.75 -10.07
C ILE A 115 2.81 1.98 -10.58
N ALA A 116 2.12 3.01 -11.07
CA ALA A 116 2.75 4.25 -11.53
C ALA A 116 3.52 4.95 -10.39
N GLY A 117 2.94 5.00 -9.19
CA GLY A 117 3.63 5.50 -7.99
C GLY A 117 4.87 4.69 -7.64
N GLY A 118 4.78 3.37 -7.71
CA GLY A 118 5.90 2.46 -7.51
C GLY A 118 7.02 2.68 -8.53
N ILE A 119 6.69 2.81 -9.81
CA ILE A 119 7.66 3.10 -10.88
C ILE A 119 8.35 4.45 -10.61
N ALA A 120 7.59 5.49 -10.30
CA ALA A 120 8.14 6.80 -9.97
C ALA A 120 9.14 6.70 -8.79
N HIS A 121 8.80 5.94 -7.75
CA HIS A 121 9.70 5.73 -6.61
C HIS A 121 11.00 5.01 -7.01
N VAL A 122 10.92 3.95 -7.83
CA VAL A 122 12.11 3.23 -8.32
C VAL A 122 12.99 4.13 -9.17
N LEU A 123 12.41 5.00 -9.99
CA LEU A 123 13.15 5.92 -10.84
C LEU A 123 13.85 7.03 -10.04
N THR A 124 13.22 7.52 -8.98
CA THR A 124 13.78 8.58 -8.13
C THR A 124 14.78 8.07 -7.09
N ASN A 125 14.67 6.78 -6.70
CA ASN A 125 15.52 6.16 -5.68
C ASN A 125 16.12 4.83 -6.16
N PRO A 126 16.86 4.80 -7.27
CA PRO A 126 17.16 3.57 -8.00
C PRO A 126 18.05 2.56 -7.25
N ALA A 127 18.84 3.00 -6.29
CA ALA A 127 19.73 2.15 -5.48
C ALA A 127 19.23 1.93 -4.06
N SER A 128 18.02 2.40 -3.72
CA SER A 128 17.48 2.23 -2.37
C SER A 128 17.26 0.75 -2.03
N ILE A 129 17.79 0.35 -0.90
CA ILE A 129 17.58 -0.97 -0.29
C ILE A 129 16.40 -0.98 0.70
N VAL A 130 15.79 0.19 0.92
CA VAL A 130 14.65 0.36 1.83
C VAL A 130 13.35 0.19 1.03
N PRO A 131 12.44 -0.70 1.46
CA PRO A 131 11.12 -0.84 0.85
C PRO A 131 10.29 0.45 0.96
N VAL A 132 9.47 0.73 -0.06
CA VAL A 132 8.63 1.96 -0.15
C VAL A 132 7.79 2.18 1.11
N SER A 133 7.21 1.13 1.67
CA SER A 133 6.38 1.22 2.87
C SER A 133 7.10 1.73 4.13
N TYR A 134 8.44 1.71 4.13
CA TYR A 134 9.28 2.17 5.25
C TYR A 134 9.93 3.54 5.04
N THR A 135 9.85 4.12 3.85
CA THR A 135 10.48 5.43 3.58
C THR A 135 9.89 6.59 4.40
N HIS A 136 8.72 6.39 5.02
CA HIS A 136 8.08 7.36 5.91
C HIS A 136 8.17 7.00 7.39
N LEU A 137 8.85 5.91 7.73
CA LEU A 137 9.06 5.46 9.10
C LEU A 137 10.42 5.96 9.64
N THR A 138 10.52 7.24 9.90
CA THR A 138 11.41 7.74 10.95
C THR A 138 10.69 7.65 12.29
N LEU A 139 10.31 6.47 12.70
CA LEU A 139 9.90 6.24 14.09
C LEU A 139 11.15 5.87 14.88
N PRO A 140 11.41 6.57 16.00
CA PRO A 140 12.33 6.05 16.99
C PRO A 140 11.70 4.77 17.53
N THR A 141 12.16 3.63 17.07
CA THR A 141 11.79 2.33 17.62
C THR A 141 12.46 2.17 18.96
N ASN A 142 11.92 2.76 20.00
CA ASN A 142 12.12 2.32 21.37
C ASN A 142 11.33 1.02 21.61
N ARG A 143 11.59 0.01 20.81
CA ARG A 143 11.37 -1.38 21.18
C ARG A 143 12.74 -2.00 21.34
N GLU A 144 13.29 -1.79 22.53
CA GLU A 144 14.41 -2.56 22.99
C GLU A 144 14.05 -4.05 22.97
N VAL A 145 15.00 -4.83 22.59
CA VAL A 145 15.12 -6.28 22.46
C VAL A 145 14.45 -7.04 23.57
#